data_a185c7c69e528832070df1200b4d5086
#
_entry.id   a185c7c69e528832070df1200b4d5086
#
_cell.length_a   1.000
_cell.length_b   1.000
_cell.length_c   1.000
_cell.angle_alpha   90.00
_cell.angle_beta   90.00
_cell.angle_gamma   90.00
#
_symmetry.space_group_name_H-M   'P 1'
#
loop_
_entity.id
_entity.type
_entity.pdbx_description
1 polymer ?
#
loop_
_entity_poly.entity_id
_entity_poly.type
_entity_poly.pdbx_seq_one_letter_code
_entity_poly.pdbx_strand_id
1 'polypeptide(L)'
;MLLGTGGLLLIMISSFLPDKEKSDESVKSVSSTDFSDSADYCRETERRLESFLKTIEGAGDVKVYLTVGTDQRYVYAREEKISRSENKTEEEEKYVMIGGGNGKNALVETVEVPEITGAVVACTGCDSPVVTERIYRAVSAALGISSGKIFVTKLER
;
A
#
# COMPACT_ATOMS: atom_id res chain seq x y z
N MET A 1 32.44 60.03 -4.17
CA MET A 1 32.44 58.95 -3.19
C MET A 1 31.00 58.52 -2.88
N LEU A 2 30.30 57.93 -3.84
CA LEU A 2 28.87 57.49 -3.67
C LEU A 2 28.55 56.18 -4.34
N LEU A 3 29.55 55.29 -4.60
CA LEU A 3 29.38 54.01 -5.29
C LEU A 3 29.59 52.77 -4.38
N GLY A 4 29.89 52.97 -3.10
CA GLY A 4 30.19 51.86 -2.18
C GLY A 4 29.05 51.38 -1.27
N THR A 5 27.97 52.15 -1.14
CA THR A 5 26.90 51.84 -0.16
C THR A 5 25.82 50.92 -0.71
N GLY A 6 25.67 50.78 -2.03
CA GLY A 6 24.69 49.90 -2.66
C GLY A 6 25.02 48.41 -2.56
N GLY A 7 26.31 48.06 -2.54
CA GLY A 7 26.76 46.69 -2.48
C GLY A 7 26.53 46.03 -1.11
N LEU A 8 26.69 46.81 -0.04
CA LEU A 8 26.52 46.31 1.34
C LEU A 8 25.04 45.99 1.65
N LEU A 9 24.11 46.76 1.07
CA LEU A 9 22.68 46.56 1.25
C LEU A 9 22.17 45.29 0.56
N LEU A 10 22.75 44.93 -0.60
CA LEU A 10 22.42 43.73 -1.34
C LEU A 10 22.85 42.44 -0.60
N ILE A 11 23.97 42.49 0.13
CA ILE A 11 24.45 41.34 0.92
C ILE A 11 23.54 41.09 2.13
N MET A 12 23.00 42.12 2.75
CA MET A 12 22.08 41.98 3.87
C MET A 12 20.72 41.39 3.45
N ILE A 13 20.25 41.68 2.23
CA ILE A 13 19.00 41.15 1.71
C ILE A 13 19.13 39.65 1.32
N SER A 14 20.33 39.23 0.92
CA SER A 14 20.61 37.82 0.59
C SER A 14 20.48 36.89 1.80
N SER A 15 20.69 37.40 3.02
CA SER A 15 20.55 36.61 4.26
C SER A 15 19.09 36.42 4.70
N PHE A 16 18.13 37.12 4.08
CA PHE A 16 16.70 37.04 4.41
C PHE A 16 15.87 36.22 3.42
N LEU A 17 16.47 35.75 2.31
CA LEU A 17 15.80 34.79 1.46
C LEU A 17 15.95 33.40 2.13
N PRO A 18 14.85 32.71 2.48
CA PRO A 18 14.95 31.33 2.86
C PRO A 18 15.49 30.57 1.63
N ASP A 19 16.64 29.94 1.82
CA ASP A 19 17.13 28.93 0.87
C ASP A 19 15.99 28.01 0.57
N LYS A 20 15.58 27.99 -0.69
CA LYS A 20 14.68 26.98 -1.20
C LYS A 20 15.50 25.70 -1.15
N GLU A 21 15.38 25.00 -0.02
CA GLU A 21 15.89 23.64 0.11
C GLU A 21 15.49 22.90 -1.15
N LYS A 22 16.50 22.52 -1.92
CA LYS A 22 16.35 21.43 -2.86
C LYS A 22 15.73 20.33 -2.04
N SER A 23 14.49 20.01 -2.35
CA SER A 23 13.89 18.76 -1.92
C SER A 23 14.83 17.67 -2.44
N ASP A 24 15.74 17.24 -1.57
CA ASP A 24 16.27 15.90 -1.65
C ASP A 24 15.01 15.02 -1.65
N GLU A 25 14.72 14.44 -2.80
CA GLU A 25 13.90 13.25 -2.85
C GLU A 25 14.63 12.23 -1.98
N SER A 26 14.29 12.30 -0.70
CA SER A 26 14.62 11.29 0.27
C SER A 26 14.07 9.98 -0.30
N VAL A 27 14.95 9.24 -0.97
CA VAL A 27 14.72 7.82 -1.26
C VAL A 27 14.36 7.22 0.09
N LYS A 28 13.06 6.95 0.30
CA LYS A 28 12.56 6.32 1.51
C LYS A 28 13.38 5.04 1.69
N SER A 29 14.31 5.09 2.62
CA SER A 29 14.95 3.87 3.09
C SER A 29 13.83 2.98 3.60
N VAL A 30 13.69 1.81 2.99
CA VAL A 30 12.80 0.74 3.43
C VAL A 30 13.31 0.31 4.80
N SER A 31 12.80 0.92 5.86
CA SER A 31 13.05 0.50 7.22
C SER A 31 11.73 0.17 7.89
N SER A 32 11.55 -1.11 8.20
CA SER A 32 10.66 -1.70 9.23
C SER A 32 9.24 -1.13 9.40
N THR A 33 8.56 -0.77 8.29
CA THR A 33 7.20 -0.24 8.30
C THR A 33 6.16 -1.30 7.87
N ASP A 34 6.60 -2.54 7.64
CA ASP A 34 5.81 -3.56 6.94
C ASP A 34 4.48 -3.92 7.62
N PHE A 35 4.43 -3.94 8.95
CA PHE A 35 3.18 -4.22 9.68
C PHE A 35 2.18 -3.07 9.65
N SER A 36 2.65 -1.83 9.57
CA SER A 36 1.82 -0.64 9.48
C SER A 36 1.04 -0.60 8.16
N ASP A 37 1.70 -0.89 7.06
CA ASP A 37 1.14 -0.76 5.71
C ASP A 37 0.05 -1.81 5.43
N SER A 38 0.24 -3.05 5.88
CA SER A 38 -0.77 -4.11 5.73
C SER A 38 -2.02 -3.84 6.58
N ALA A 39 -1.85 -3.39 7.81
CA ALA A 39 -2.96 -3.03 8.69
C ALA A 39 -3.71 -1.79 8.19
N ASP A 40 -3.01 -0.82 7.62
CA ASP A 40 -3.62 0.37 7.03
C ASP A 40 -4.40 0.03 5.76
N TYR A 41 -3.87 -0.85 4.92
CA TYR A 41 -4.58 -1.38 3.75
C TYR A 41 -5.88 -2.09 4.15
N CYS A 42 -5.83 -2.96 5.15
CA CYS A 42 -7.02 -3.65 5.64
C CYS A 42 -8.06 -2.67 6.16
N ARG A 43 -7.69 -1.74 7.04
CA ARG A 43 -8.61 -0.73 7.60
C ARG A 43 -9.26 0.13 6.53
N GLU A 44 -8.51 0.54 5.52
CA GLU A 44 -9.06 1.33 4.42
C GLU A 44 -10.02 0.50 3.56
N THR A 45 -9.68 -0.75 3.27
CA THR A 45 -10.54 -1.67 2.52
C THR A 45 -11.82 -1.99 3.29
N GLU A 46 -11.73 -2.23 4.60
CA GLU A 46 -12.88 -2.41 5.49
C GLU A 46 -13.82 -1.21 5.46
N ARG A 47 -13.30 0.02 5.61
CA ARG A 47 -14.10 1.25 5.57
C ARG A 47 -14.83 1.43 4.24
N ARG A 48 -14.14 1.20 3.12
CA ARG A 48 -14.74 1.30 1.78
C ARG A 48 -15.84 0.27 1.60
N LEU A 49 -15.59 -0.95 2.03
CA LEU A 49 -16.56 -2.04 1.94
C LEU A 49 -17.76 -1.79 2.85
N GLU A 50 -17.56 -1.35 4.11
CA GLU A 50 -18.64 -0.94 5.02
C GLU A 50 -19.53 0.15 4.40
N SER A 51 -18.90 1.19 3.83
CA SER A 51 -19.62 2.29 3.19
C SER A 51 -20.48 1.81 2.02
N PHE A 52 -19.93 0.93 1.18
CA PHE A 52 -20.66 0.36 0.06
C PHE A 52 -21.81 -0.55 0.53
N LEU A 53 -21.54 -1.47 1.44
CA LEU A 53 -22.54 -2.44 1.92
C LEU A 53 -23.74 -1.76 2.61
N LYS A 54 -23.55 -0.62 3.27
CA LYS A 54 -24.64 0.20 3.83
C LYS A 54 -25.62 0.72 2.77
N THR A 55 -25.23 0.82 1.51
CA THR A 55 -26.11 1.22 0.41
C THR A 55 -27.04 0.11 -0.06
N ILE A 56 -26.82 -1.12 0.37
CA ILE A 56 -27.67 -2.26 0.03
C ILE A 56 -28.98 -2.16 0.81
N GLU A 57 -30.09 -2.22 0.09
CA GLU A 57 -31.42 -2.16 0.67
C GLU A 57 -31.62 -3.23 1.76
N GLY A 58 -31.98 -2.77 2.94
CA GLY A 58 -32.22 -3.61 4.11
C GLY A 58 -30.98 -3.99 4.92
N ALA A 59 -29.77 -3.63 4.49
CA ALA A 59 -28.54 -3.96 5.23
C ALA A 59 -28.44 -3.21 6.58
N GLY A 60 -28.83 -1.92 6.59
CA GLY A 60 -28.71 -1.06 7.77
C GLY A 60 -27.27 -0.75 8.13
N ASP A 61 -26.96 -0.75 9.43
CA ASP A 61 -25.57 -0.57 9.88
C ASP A 61 -24.76 -1.81 9.57
N VAL A 62 -23.55 -1.60 9.05
CA VAL A 62 -22.64 -2.68 8.64
C VAL A 62 -21.28 -2.46 9.28
N LYS A 63 -20.68 -3.55 9.75
CA LYS A 63 -19.30 -3.66 10.18
C LYS A 63 -18.61 -4.79 9.41
N VAL A 64 -17.38 -4.53 8.99
CA VAL A 64 -16.57 -5.48 8.25
C VAL A 64 -15.25 -5.69 8.97
N TYR A 65 -14.81 -6.93 9.03
CA TYR A 65 -13.50 -7.34 9.48
C TYR A 65 -12.88 -8.27 8.44
N LEU A 66 -11.66 -7.95 8.00
CA LEU A 66 -10.95 -8.71 6.99
C LEU A 66 -9.79 -9.50 7.60
N THR A 67 -9.58 -10.71 7.11
CA THR A 67 -8.39 -11.54 7.40
C THR A 67 -7.47 -11.56 6.20
N VAL A 68 -6.18 -11.37 6.44
CA VAL A 68 -5.13 -11.46 5.41
C VAL A 68 -4.30 -12.71 5.62
N GLY A 69 -3.87 -13.31 4.54
CA GLY A 69 -3.03 -14.52 4.55
C GLY A 69 -1.55 -14.22 4.43
N THR A 70 -1.20 -13.06 3.86
CA THR A 70 0.18 -12.62 3.65
C THR A 70 0.29 -11.15 3.97
N ASP A 71 1.48 -10.74 4.44
CA ASP A 71 1.83 -9.33 4.54
C ASP A 71 2.22 -8.76 3.16
N GLN A 72 2.30 -7.44 3.09
CA GLN A 72 2.82 -6.73 1.93
C GLN A 72 4.23 -7.23 1.61
N ARG A 73 4.50 -7.50 0.32
CA ARG A 73 5.79 -8.02 -0.13
C ARG A 73 6.38 -7.14 -1.22
N TYR A 74 7.65 -6.79 -1.06
CA TYR A 74 8.42 -6.10 -2.08
C TYR A 74 9.06 -7.11 -3.02
N VAL A 75 8.76 -6.99 -4.30
CA VAL A 75 9.44 -7.75 -5.36
C VAL A 75 10.56 -6.87 -5.90
N TYR A 76 11.79 -7.34 -5.77
CA TYR A 76 12.97 -6.62 -6.24
C TYR A 76 13.34 -7.03 -7.66
N ALA A 77 13.70 -6.06 -8.47
CA ALA A 77 14.15 -6.30 -9.83
C ALA A 77 15.43 -7.17 -9.84
N ARG A 78 15.43 -8.18 -10.68
CA ARG A 78 16.56 -9.10 -10.87
C ARG A 78 17.07 -9.03 -12.31
N GLU A 79 18.37 -9.11 -12.46
CA GLU A 79 19.02 -9.30 -13.74
C GLU A 79 19.47 -10.77 -13.81
N GLU A 80 18.99 -11.47 -14.82
CA GLU A 80 19.35 -12.87 -15.09
C GLU A 80 20.35 -12.90 -16.23
N LYS A 81 21.49 -13.54 -16.00
CA LYS A 81 22.51 -13.77 -17.01
C LYS A 81 22.67 -15.27 -17.24
N ILE A 82 22.20 -15.74 -18.38
CA ILE A 82 22.35 -17.12 -18.81
C ILE A 82 23.56 -17.22 -19.73
N SER A 83 24.60 -17.96 -19.32
CA SER A 83 25.75 -18.29 -20.13
C SER A 83 25.69 -19.77 -20.52
N ARG A 84 25.58 -20.05 -21.82
CA ARG A 84 25.54 -21.40 -22.36
C ARG A 84 26.87 -21.72 -23.04
N SER A 85 27.55 -22.78 -22.60
CA SER A 85 28.67 -23.42 -23.23
C SER A 85 28.29 -24.85 -23.61
N GLU A 86 29.01 -25.47 -24.54
CA GLU A 86 28.65 -26.80 -25.13
C GLU A 86 28.34 -27.88 -24.08
N ASN A 87 28.85 -27.78 -22.85
CA ASN A 87 28.66 -28.77 -21.78
C ASN A 87 28.22 -28.18 -20.44
N LYS A 88 27.91 -26.87 -20.34
CA LYS A 88 27.59 -26.22 -19.08
C LYS A 88 26.64 -25.03 -19.29
N THR A 89 25.57 -25.02 -18.56
CA THR A 89 24.68 -23.85 -18.40
C THR A 89 24.96 -23.23 -17.04
N GLU A 90 25.37 -21.97 -17.01
CA GLU A 90 25.53 -21.18 -15.78
C GLU A 90 24.44 -20.12 -15.78
N GLU A 91 23.62 -20.12 -14.73
CA GLU A 91 22.63 -19.11 -14.44
C GLU A 91 23.14 -18.26 -13.28
N GLU A 92 23.27 -16.97 -13.48
CA GLU A 92 23.65 -15.99 -12.46
C GLU A 92 22.51 -14.99 -12.30
N GLU A 93 21.87 -14.99 -11.13
CA GLU A 93 20.86 -14.00 -10.75
C GLU A 93 21.49 -12.91 -9.87
N LYS A 94 21.24 -11.65 -10.20
CA LYS A 94 21.68 -10.50 -9.40
C LYS A 94 20.52 -9.52 -9.20
N TYR A 95 20.41 -8.99 -7.99
CA TYR A 95 19.50 -7.87 -7.76
C TYR A 95 20.02 -6.60 -8.43
N VAL A 96 19.13 -5.87 -9.09
CA VAL A 96 19.44 -4.55 -9.64
C VAL A 96 19.58 -3.56 -8.49
N MET A 97 20.77 -2.96 -8.37
CA MET A 97 21.07 -2.02 -7.30
C MET A 97 21.03 -0.59 -7.85
N ILE A 98 20.35 0.31 -7.12
CA ILE A 98 20.29 1.75 -7.43
C ILE A 98 20.98 2.54 -6.34
N GLY A 99 21.54 3.70 -6.71
CA GLY A 99 22.27 4.58 -5.80
C GLY A 99 23.78 4.52 -5.95
N GLY A 100 24.47 5.54 -5.42
CA GLY A 100 25.93 5.69 -5.46
C GLY A 100 26.52 5.86 -4.06
N GLY A 101 27.78 5.44 -3.88
CA GLY A 101 28.46 5.53 -2.59
C GLY A 101 27.99 4.51 -1.57
N ASN A 102 27.85 4.93 -0.29
CA ASN A 102 27.44 4.05 0.81
C ASN A 102 25.93 3.73 0.87
N GLY A 103 25.12 4.19 -0.10
CA GLY A 103 23.67 4.04 -0.13
C GLY A 103 23.16 3.25 -1.33
N LYS A 104 23.68 2.04 -1.58
CA LYS A 104 23.12 1.14 -2.58
C LYS A 104 21.89 0.43 -2.02
N ASN A 105 20.75 0.58 -2.72
CA ASN A 105 19.50 -0.12 -2.39
C ASN A 105 19.07 -1.00 -3.56
N ALA A 106 18.43 -2.13 -3.27
CA ALA A 106 17.83 -2.95 -4.32
C ALA A 106 16.63 -2.22 -4.93
N LEU A 107 16.53 -2.25 -6.26
CA LEU A 107 15.42 -1.64 -6.98
C LEU A 107 14.15 -2.45 -6.72
N VAL A 108 13.13 -1.81 -6.14
CA VAL A 108 11.80 -2.41 -6.01
C VAL A 108 11.12 -2.34 -7.37
N GLU A 109 10.78 -3.49 -7.93
CA GLU A 109 10.05 -3.62 -9.20
C GLU A 109 8.54 -3.50 -8.97
N THR A 110 8.03 -4.20 -7.96
CA THR A 110 6.60 -4.25 -7.65
C THR A 110 6.39 -4.39 -6.15
N VAL A 111 5.27 -3.82 -5.68
CA VAL A 111 4.80 -4.02 -4.31
C VAL A 111 3.52 -4.85 -4.39
N GLU A 112 3.56 -6.05 -3.86
CA GLU A 112 2.38 -6.90 -3.77
C GLU A 112 1.57 -6.52 -2.52
N VAL A 113 0.28 -6.23 -2.72
CA VAL A 113 -0.64 -5.93 -1.60
C VAL A 113 -1.01 -7.22 -0.85
N PRO A 114 -1.39 -7.12 0.44
CA PRO A 114 -1.82 -8.27 1.22
C PRO A 114 -2.98 -9.03 0.58
N GLU A 115 -2.90 -10.35 0.54
CA GLU A 115 -4.00 -11.20 0.06
C GLU A 115 -5.09 -11.33 1.13
N ILE A 116 -6.31 -10.91 0.80
CA ILE A 116 -7.47 -11.09 1.68
C ILE A 116 -7.93 -12.53 1.58
N THR A 117 -7.89 -13.25 2.70
CA THR A 117 -8.22 -14.68 2.77
C THR A 117 -9.58 -14.95 3.39
N GLY A 118 -10.19 -13.97 4.03
CA GLY A 118 -11.51 -14.11 4.63
C GLY A 118 -12.15 -12.78 5.00
N ALA A 119 -13.46 -12.80 5.19
CA ALA A 119 -14.24 -11.65 5.60
C ALA A 119 -15.33 -12.03 6.60
N VAL A 120 -15.48 -11.23 7.65
CA VAL A 120 -16.62 -11.29 8.58
C VAL A 120 -17.41 -10.01 8.41
N VAL A 121 -18.72 -10.13 8.17
CA VAL A 121 -19.63 -9.00 8.01
C VAL A 121 -20.76 -9.11 9.03
N ALA A 122 -20.92 -8.08 9.84
CA ALA A 122 -22.06 -7.95 10.74
C ALA A 122 -22.96 -6.82 10.24
N CYS A 123 -24.27 -7.08 10.09
CA CYS A 123 -25.22 -6.06 9.66
C CYS A 123 -26.53 -6.12 10.47
N THR A 124 -27.18 -5.00 10.66
CA THR A 124 -28.42 -4.95 11.46
C THR A 124 -29.59 -5.63 10.74
N GLY A 125 -29.56 -5.67 9.40
CA GLY A 125 -30.60 -6.29 8.58
C GLY A 125 -30.32 -7.74 8.20
N CYS A 126 -29.25 -8.35 8.69
CA CYS A 126 -28.85 -9.70 8.34
C CYS A 126 -29.72 -10.82 8.97
N ASP A 127 -30.84 -10.46 9.63
CA ASP A 127 -31.91 -11.43 9.95
C ASP A 127 -32.67 -11.88 8.70
N SER A 128 -32.69 -11.07 7.65
CA SER A 128 -33.33 -11.41 6.39
C SER A 128 -32.42 -12.26 5.51
N PRO A 129 -32.83 -13.48 5.11
CA PRO A 129 -32.06 -14.32 4.19
C PRO A 129 -31.74 -13.62 2.87
N VAL A 130 -32.64 -12.75 2.39
CA VAL A 130 -32.44 -11.99 1.15
C VAL A 130 -31.32 -10.98 1.28
N VAL A 131 -31.27 -10.27 2.40
CA VAL A 131 -30.21 -9.30 2.69
C VAL A 131 -28.87 -10.04 2.85
N THR A 132 -28.88 -11.12 3.63
CA THR A 132 -27.69 -11.97 3.83
C THR A 132 -27.11 -12.45 2.51
N GLU A 133 -27.94 -12.95 1.60
CA GLU A 133 -27.51 -13.42 0.27
C GLU A 133 -26.93 -12.27 -0.59
N ARG A 134 -27.55 -11.07 -0.56
CA ARG A 134 -27.02 -9.89 -1.25
C ARG A 134 -25.65 -9.49 -0.70
N ILE A 135 -25.48 -9.51 0.62
CA ILE A 135 -24.20 -9.22 1.28
C ILE A 135 -23.14 -10.23 0.86
N TYR A 136 -23.44 -11.54 0.90
CA TYR A 136 -22.50 -12.57 0.47
C TYR A 136 -22.00 -12.35 -0.95
N ARG A 137 -22.92 -12.10 -1.89
CA ARG A 137 -22.57 -11.87 -3.30
C ARG A 137 -21.75 -10.60 -3.48
N ALA A 138 -22.13 -9.53 -2.81
CA ALA A 138 -21.42 -8.26 -2.90
C ALA A 138 -19.99 -8.38 -2.38
N VAL A 139 -19.79 -9.00 -1.21
CA VAL A 139 -18.48 -9.20 -0.60
C VAL A 139 -17.62 -10.14 -1.42
N SER A 140 -18.18 -11.25 -1.90
CA SER A 140 -17.48 -12.21 -2.78
C SER A 140 -16.98 -11.54 -4.06
N ALA A 141 -17.84 -10.73 -4.69
CA ALA A 141 -17.48 -10.00 -5.91
C ALA A 141 -16.45 -8.91 -5.65
N ALA A 142 -16.58 -8.16 -4.55
CA ALA A 142 -15.68 -7.06 -4.22
C ALA A 142 -14.27 -7.51 -3.84
N LEU A 143 -14.15 -8.64 -3.12
CA LEU A 143 -12.88 -9.14 -2.61
C LEU A 143 -12.28 -10.29 -3.44
N GLY A 144 -13.02 -10.84 -4.40
CA GLY A 144 -12.57 -11.98 -5.20
C GLY A 144 -12.42 -13.29 -4.41
N ILE A 145 -13.07 -13.41 -3.23
CA ILE A 145 -12.98 -14.58 -2.38
C ILE A 145 -14.27 -15.45 -2.48
N SER A 146 -14.12 -16.77 -2.25
CA SER A 146 -15.26 -17.66 -2.27
C SER A 146 -16.20 -17.43 -1.08
N SER A 147 -17.49 -17.71 -1.25
CA SER A 147 -18.51 -17.58 -0.19
C SER A 147 -18.20 -18.39 1.08
N GLY A 148 -17.49 -19.51 0.96
CA GLY A 148 -17.04 -20.30 2.10
C GLY A 148 -16.00 -19.61 3.00
N LYS A 149 -15.41 -18.51 2.53
CA LYS A 149 -14.47 -17.66 3.26
C LYS A 149 -15.12 -16.38 3.82
N ILE A 150 -16.43 -16.26 3.69
CA ILE A 150 -17.21 -15.12 4.15
C ILE A 150 -18.15 -15.60 5.24
N PHE A 151 -18.20 -14.90 6.35
CA PHE A 151 -19.17 -15.13 7.41
C PHE A 151 -20.04 -13.89 7.60
N VAL A 152 -21.35 -14.04 7.51
CA VAL A 152 -22.31 -12.94 7.71
C VAL A 152 -23.14 -13.21 8.94
N THR A 153 -23.28 -12.23 9.82
CA THR A 153 -24.00 -12.33 11.06
C THR A 153 -24.80 -11.07 11.37
N LYS A 154 -25.73 -11.17 12.31
CA LYS A 154 -26.47 -10.01 12.81
C LYS A 154 -25.57 -9.10 13.67
N LEU A 155 -25.67 -7.79 13.45
CA LEU A 155 -25.09 -6.78 14.32
C LEU A 155 -26.12 -6.42 15.40
N GLU A 156 -25.74 -6.59 16.67
CA GLU A 156 -26.53 -6.06 17.79
C GLU A 156 -26.28 -4.55 17.94
N ARG A 157 -27.34 -3.82 18.27
CA ARG A 157 -27.29 -2.38 18.55
C ARG A 157 -26.93 -2.11 19.99
#